data_b6a79f0751851ae12186b85f2c150514
#
_entry.id   b6a79f0751851ae12186b85f2c150514
#
_cell.length_a   1.000
_cell.length_b   1.000
_cell.length_c   1.000
_cell.angle_alpha   90.00
_cell.angle_beta   90.00
_cell.angle_gamma   90.00
#
_symmetry.space_group_name_H-M   'P 1'
#
loop_
_entity.id
_entity.type
_entity.pdbx_description
1 polymer ?
#
loop_
_entity_poly.entity_id
_entity_poly.type
_entity_poly.pdbx_seq_one_letter_code
_entity_poly.pdbx_strand_id
1 'polypeptide(L)'
;MNHSLASFEGGDALGFGNTNWLTLTYENDYFYITAGKEDIKVGSFEYDTYDLDSYWEMNSLFWNNCSPWQWGLSAGWYPTDGQTLILQCTNSPYSTYEVFNLFAYALAWRGEWDHYESYWSTNLWQNTKGEYVKSLNLGNRFYAGDFRFDLEYSTRTIEWSD
;
A
#
# COMPACT_ATOMS: atom_id res chain seq x y z
N MET A 1 15.92 -8.71 10.59
CA MET A 1 15.91 -8.25 9.19
C MET A 1 17.09 -8.90 8.48
N ASN A 2 16.85 -9.95 7.74
CA ASN A 2 17.88 -10.57 6.92
C ASN A 2 17.77 -10.03 5.50
N HIS A 3 18.49 -8.96 5.22
CA HIS A 3 18.68 -8.49 3.86
C HIS A 3 19.81 -9.31 3.23
N SER A 4 19.48 -10.45 2.63
CA SER A 4 20.47 -11.12 1.81
C SER A 4 20.49 -10.47 0.43
N LEU A 5 21.45 -9.61 0.20
CA LEU A 5 21.79 -9.08 -1.13
C LEU A 5 22.35 -10.13 -2.07
N ALA A 6 22.22 -11.41 -1.75
CA ALA A 6 23.07 -12.45 -2.31
C ALA A 6 22.41 -13.47 -3.23
N SER A 7 21.17 -13.30 -3.66
CA SER A 7 20.60 -14.21 -4.64
C SER A 7 20.15 -13.48 -5.90
N PHE A 8 21.08 -13.35 -6.83
CA PHE A 8 20.86 -12.82 -8.17
C PHE A 8 20.51 -13.94 -9.14
N GLU A 9 19.33 -14.49 -9.05
CA GLU A 9 18.79 -15.30 -10.12
C GLU A 9 17.56 -14.58 -10.68
N GLY A 10 17.75 -13.92 -11.83
CA GLY A 10 16.66 -13.36 -12.59
C GLY A 10 16.69 -11.85 -12.81
N GLY A 11 17.68 -11.35 -13.54
CA GLY A 11 17.50 -10.17 -14.38
C GLY A 11 17.45 -8.78 -13.73
N ASP A 12 17.56 -8.64 -12.44
CA ASP A 12 17.70 -7.34 -11.79
C ASP A 12 19.18 -6.98 -11.63
N ALA A 13 19.67 -6.11 -12.52
CA ALA A 13 21.08 -5.72 -12.57
C ALA A 13 21.60 -5.07 -11.27
N LEU A 14 20.71 -4.63 -10.37
CA LEU A 14 21.06 -4.04 -9.08
C LEU A 14 20.78 -4.97 -7.90
N GLY A 15 20.19 -6.14 -8.11
CA GLY A 15 19.91 -7.13 -7.06
C GLY A 15 18.83 -6.75 -6.06
N PHE A 16 18.03 -5.73 -6.35
CA PHE A 16 16.95 -5.31 -5.48
C PHE A 16 15.62 -6.07 -5.69
N GLY A 17 15.57 -7.00 -6.64
CA GLY A 17 14.38 -7.80 -6.96
C GLY A 17 13.83 -8.59 -5.76
N ASN A 18 14.73 -9.07 -4.90
CA ASN A 18 14.38 -9.84 -3.70
C ASN A 18 14.22 -8.98 -2.44
N THR A 19 14.34 -7.64 -2.56
CA THR A 19 14.15 -6.74 -1.44
C THR A 19 12.68 -6.33 -1.38
N ASN A 20 11.98 -6.69 -0.31
CA ASN A 20 10.57 -6.29 -0.12
C ASN A 20 10.45 -4.85 0.37
N TRP A 21 11.42 -4.38 1.14
CA TRP A 21 11.38 -3.05 1.73
C TRP A 21 12.76 -2.38 1.67
N LEU A 22 12.81 -1.22 1.06
CA LEU A 22 13.99 -0.33 1.06
C LEU A 22 13.53 1.11 0.87
N THR A 23 13.51 1.89 1.94
CA THR A 23 13.00 3.26 1.91
C THR A 23 13.98 4.25 2.51
N LEU A 24 13.94 5.47 2.00
CA LEU A 24 14.49 6.66 2.60
C LEU A 24 13.35 7.60 2.94
N THR A 25 13.19 7.94 4.21
CA THR A 25 12.13 8.82 4.69
C THR A 25 12.71 10.07 5.32
N TYR A 26 12.17 11.22 4.94
CA TYR A 26 12.28 12.46 5.66
C TYR A 26 10.95 12.75 6.34
N GLU A 27 10.99 13.09 7.63
CA GLU A 27 9.79 13.36 8.43
C GLU A 27 10.03 14.52 9.39
N ASN A 28 8.97 15.32 9.60
CA ASN A 28 8.90 16.37 10.61
C ASN A 28 7.48 16.42 11.22
N ASP A 29 7.19 17.41 12.08
CA ASP A 29 5.91 17.54 12.78
C ASP A 29 4.69 17.76 11.85
N TYR A 30 4.90 18.10 10.58
CA TYR A 30 3.84 18.49 9.66
C TYR A 30 3.62 17.50 8.52
N PHE A 31 4.69 16.84 8.08
CA PHE A 31 4.63 15.93 6.93
C PHE A 31 5.81 14.95 6.91
N TYR A 32 5.63 13.89 6.14
CA TYR A 32 6.73 13.02 5.72
C TYR A 32 6.79 12.89 4.20
N ILE A 33 7.96 12.53 3.69
CA ILE A 33 8.17 12.10 2.30
C ILE A 33 9.03 10.84 2.35
N THR A 34 8.55 9.78 1.69
CA THR A 34 9.27 8.51 1.57
C THR A 34 9.54 8.21 0.11
N ALA A 35 10.76 7.80 -0.19
CA ALA A 35 11.17 7.34 -1.51
C ALA A 35 11.79 5.95 -1.39
N GLY A 36 11.44 5.03 -2.30
CA GLY A 36 11.99 3.69 -2.29
C GLY A 36 10.99 2.60 -2.64
N LYS A 37 11.24 1.39 -2.17
CA LYS A 37 10.34 0.25 -2.28
C LYS A 37 9.55 0.11 -0.99
N GLU A 38 8.27 0.32 -1.07
CA GLU A 38 7.34 0.30 0.06
C GLU A 38 6.01 -0.39 -0.32
N ASP A 39 5.15 -0.60 0.66
CA ASP A 39 3.80 -1.10 0.45
C ASP A 39 2.93 -0.08 -0.27
N ILE A 40 2.06 -0.56 -1.15
CA ILE A 40 1.01 0.27 -1.75
C ILE A 40 -0.01 0.68 -0.69
N LYS A 41 -0.39 1.95 -0.68
CA LYS A 41 -1.35 2.47 0.31
C LYS A 41 -2.78 2.12 -0.09
N VAL A 42 -3.34 1.17 0.63
CA VAL A 42 -4.71 0.69 0.47
C VAL A 42 -5.40 0.79 1.82
N GLY A 43 -6.58 1.36 1.84
CA GLY A 43 -7.36 1.60 3.07
C GLY A 43 -7.90 0.33 3.69
N SER A 44 -7.00 -0.46 4.27
CA SER A 44 -7.25 -1.74 4.89
C SER A 44 -6.29 -1.92 6.06
N PHE A 45 -6.77 -2.56 7.12
CA PHE A 45 -5.96 -2.95 8.27
C PHE A 45 -5.39 -4.36 8.12
N GLU A 46 -5.68 -5.06 7.04
CA GLU A 46 -5.26 -6.43 6.82
C GLU A 46 -3.74 -6.58 6.89
N TYR A 47 -2.98 -5.66 6.27
CA TYR A 47 -1.51 -5.69 6.31
C TYR A 47 -0.91 -5.15 7.60
N ASP A 48 -1.59 -4.24 8.29
CA ASP A 48 -1.09 -3.64 9.52
C ASP A 48 -1.30 -4.55 10.73
N THR A 49 -2.22 -5.49 10.65
CA THR A 49 -2.74 -6.21 11.84
C THR A 49 -2.32 -7.65 11.90
N TYR A 50 -2.14 -8.29 10.76
CA TYR A 50 -1.87 -9.71 10.73
C TYR A 50 -0.39 -9.98 10.43
N ASP A 51 0.16 -10.92 11.18
CA ASP A 51 1.45 -11.50 10.86
C ASP A 51 1.34 -12.25 9.53
N LEU A 52 1.94 -11.70 8.49
CA LEU A 52 1.91 -12.27 7.13
C LEU A 52 2.41 -13.71 7.09
N ASP A 53 3.35 -14.08 7.97
CA ASP A 53 3.88 -15.44 8.04
C ASP A 53 2.86 -16.43 8.60
N SER A 54 1.92 -15.95 9.44
CA SER A 54 0.89 -16.79 10.07
C SER A 54 -0.43 -16.79 9.30
N TYR A 55 -0.74 -15.75 8.55
CA TYR A 55 -2.08 -15.53 7.95
C TYR A 55 -2.06 -15.36 6.43
N TRP A 56 -0.96 -15.59 5.78
CA TRP A 56 -0.83 -15.37 4.33
C TRP A 56 -1.86 -16.12 3.48
N GLU A 57 -2.35 -17.26 3.94
CA GLU A 57 -3.41 -18.02 3.28
C GLU A 57 -4.82 -17.42 3.49
N MET A 58 -4.95 -16.49 4.45
CA MET A 58 -6.22 -15.85 4.80
C MET A 58 -6.36 -14.45 4.18
N ASN A 59 -5.40 -14.03 3.38
CA ASN A 59 -5.45 -12.74 2.70
C ASN A 59 -6.69 -12.63 1.82
N SER A 60 -7.25 -11.43 1.75
CA SER A 60 -8.37 -11.13 0.87
C SER A 60 -7.99 -11.38 -0.59
N LEU A 61 -9.01 -11.60 -1.44
CA LEU A 61 -8.81 -11.70 -2.89
C LEU A 61 -8.17 -10.45 -3.48
N PHE A 62 -8.32 -9.31 -2.82
CA PHE A 62 -7.68 -8.06 -3.21
C PHE A 62 -6.16 -8.20 -3.15
N TRP A 63 -5.62 -8.58 -2.00
CA TRP A 63 -4.19 -8.70 -1.77
C TRP A 63 -3.55 -9.89 -2.49
N ASN A 64 -4.27 -10.99 -2.65
CA ASN A 64 -3.77 -12.17 -3.37
C ASN A 64 -3.58 -11.93 -4.88
N ASN A 65 -4.14 -10.85 -5.42
CA ASN A 65 -4.07 -10.55 -6.86
C ASN A 65 -3.19 -9.33 -7.18
N CYS A 66 -2.37 -8.87 -6.26
CA CYS A 66 -1.45 -7.76 -6.54
C CYS A 66 -0.09 -7.97 -5.85
N SER A 67 0.95 -7.35 -6.38
CA SER A 67 2.25 -7.28 -5.72
C SER A 67 2.28 -6.05 -4.81
N PRO A 68 2.25 -6.21 -3.49
CA PRO A 68 2.09 -5.07 -2.58
C PRO A 68 3.31 -4.18 -2.45
N TRP A 69 4.50 -4.70 -2.73
CA TRP A 69 5.77 -3.99 -2.55
C TRP A 69 6.23 -3.35 -3.84
N GLN A 70 6.13 -2.01 -3.92
CA GLN A 70 6.41 -1.29 -5.16
C GLN A 70 7.42 -0.15 -4.96
N TRP A 71 8.22 0.11 -5.99
CA TRP A 71 9.09 1.27 -6.04
C TRP A 71 8.28 2.53 -6.29
N GLY A 72 8.57 3.60 -5.53
CA GLY A 72 7.87 4.85 -5.72
C GLY A 72 8.19 5.92 -4.71
N LEU A 73 7.23 6.83 -4.58
CA LEU A 73 7.26 7.99 -3.69
C LEU A 73 5.93 8.11 -2.99
N SER A 74 5.96 8.34 -1.69
CA SER A 74 4.80 8.74 -0.91
C SER A 74 5.07 10.02 -0.12
N ALA A 75 4.00 10.76 0.14
CA ALA A 75 4.02 11.93 1.00
C ALA A 75 2.78 11.89 1.90
N GLY A 76 2.98 12.09 3.19
CA GLY A 76 1.92 12.22 4.16
C GLY A 76 1.92 13.61 4.78
N TRP A 77 0.75 14.16 4.97
CA TRP A 77 0.53 15.43 5.66
C TRP A 77 -0.29 15.21 6.93
N TYR A 78 0.10 15.84 8.02
CA TYR A 78 -0.53 15.76 9.32
C TYR A 78 -1.37 17.03 9.58
N PRO A 79 -2.64 17.08 9.13
CA PRO A 79 -3.48 18.26 9.31
C PRO A 79 -3.82 18.55 10.78
N THR A 80 -3.94 17.50 11.58
CA THR A 80 -4.19 17.54 13.03
C THR A 80 -3.60 16.29 13.67
N ASP A 81 -3.49 16.28 15.00
CA ASP A 81 -3.08 15.09 15.73
C ASP A 81 -3.99 13.90 15.42
N GLY A 82 -3.39 12.74 15.21
CA GLY A 82 -4.10 11.51 14.90
C GLY A 82 -4.67 11.44 13.47
N GLN A 83 -4.33 12.38 12.57
CA GLN A 83 -4.80 12.33 11.19
C GLN A 83 -3.66 12.45 10.19
N THR A 84 -3.71 11.63 9.16
CA THR A 84 -2.72 11.65 8.07
C THR A 84 -3.43 11.57 6.72
N LEU A 85 -3.15 12.53 5.85
CA LEU A 85 -3.53 12.47 4.44
C LEU A 85 -2.31 12.04 3.63
N ILE A 86 -2.45 10.95 2.87
CA ILE A 86 -1.34 10.31 2.16
C ILE A 86 -1.58 10.37 0.65
N LEU A 87 -0.56 10.84 -0.07
CA LEU A 87 -0.45 10.71 -1.52
C LEU A 87 0.68 9.75 -1.85
N GLN A 88 0.44 8.83 -2.75
CA GLN A 88 1.46 7.89 -3.20
C GLN A 88 1.44 7.75 -4.72
N CYS A 89 2.63 7.64 -5.31
CA CYS A 89 2.85 7.28 -6.71
C CYS A 89 3.94 6.21 -6.77
N THR A 90 3.57 5.02 -7.22
CA THR A 90 4.48 3.87 -7.31
C THR A 90 4.41 3.21 -8.68
N ASN A 91 5.24 2.20 -8.89
CA ASN A 91 4.96 1.24 -9.93
C ASN A 91 3.59 0.60 -9.71
N SER A 92 2.93 0.22 -10.79
CA SER A 92 1.68 -0.52 -10.68
C SER A 92 1.91 -1.90 -10.05
N PRO A 93 1.04 -2.34 -9.14
CA PRO A 93 1.08 -3.71 -8.59
C PRO A 93 0.81 -4.80 -9.63
N TYR A 94 0.37 -4.43 -10.83
CA TYR A 94 0.20 -5.32 -11.98
C TYR A 94 1.40 -5.31 -12.94
N SER A 95 2.39 -4.45 -12.71
CA SER A 95 3.63 -4.43 -13.49
C SER A 95 4.56 -5.54 -13.01
N THR A 96 4.79 -6.54 -13.85
CA THR A 96 5.52 -7.73 -13.44
C THR A 96 7.02 -7.66 -13.67
N TYR A 97 7.53 -6.86 -14.60
CA TYR A 97 8.94 -6.96 -15.02
C TYR A 97 9.65 -5.64 -15.36
N GLU A 98 8.93 -4.54 -15.52
CA GLU A 98 9.54 -3.28 -15.91
C GLU A 98 9.28 -2.19 -14.86
N VAL A 99 10.35 -1.71 -14.25
CA VAL A 99 10.29 -0.60 -13.30
C VAL A 99 9.93 0.68 -14.05
N PHE A 100 8.95 1.43 -13.53
CA PHE A 100 8.46 2.70 -14.09
C PHE A 100 7.85 2.64 -15.51
N ASN A 101 7.26 1.52 -15.87
CA ASN A 101 6.50 1.37 -17.12
C ASN A 101 5.00 1.65 -16.92
N LEU A 102 4.43 1.13 -15.84
CA LEU A 102 3.05 1.34 -15.42
C LEU A 102 3.03 1.94 -14.01
N PHE A 103 2.13 2.87 -13.77
CA PHE A 103 2.06 3.59 -12.51
C PHE A 103 0.78 3.30 -11.72
N ALA A 104 0.91 3.42 -10.42
CA ALA A 104 -0.18 3.38 -9.48
C ALA A 104 -0.20 4.67 -8.65
N TYR A 105 -1.39 5.19 -8.43
CA TYR A 105 -1.64 6.36 -7.61
C TYR A 105 -2.59 6.01 -6.49
N ALA A 106 -2.29 6.50 -5.29
CA ALA A 106 -3.17 6.37 -4.15
C ALA A 106 -3.37 7.73 -3.48
N LEU A 107 -4.61 7.99 -3.08
CA LEU A 107 -4.96 9.00 -2.11
C LEU A 107 -5.57 8.26 -0.92
N ALA A 108 -4.94 8.38 0.24
CA ALA A 108 -5.41 7.72 1.44
C ALA A 108 -5.55 8.71 2.61
N TRP A 109 -6.43 8.38 3.51
CA TRP A 109 -6.62 9.09 4.77
C TRP A 109 -6.64 8.09 5.91
N ARG A 110 -5.82 8.34 6.92
CA ARG A 110 -5.78 7.61 8.17
C ARG A 110 -6.19 8.54 9.30
N GLY A 111 -7.12 8.09 10.12
CA GLY A 111 -7.58 8.80 11.31
C GLY A 111 -7.54 7.87 12.52
N GLU A 112 -7.06 8.37 13.64
CA GLU A 112 -6.90 7.63 14.88
C GLU A 112 -7.55 8.42 16.03
N TRP A 113 -8.43 7.77 16.77
CA TRP A 113 -9.11 8.29 17.96
C TRP A 113 -9.14 7.21 19.04
N ASP A 114 -9.46 7.53 20.26
CA ASP A 114 -9.41 6.62 21.42
C ASP A 114 -10.08 5.26 21.21
N HIS A 115 -11.20 5.25 20.49
CA HIS A 115 -12.02 4.03 20.32
C HIS A 115 -12.30 3.69 18.86
N TYR A 116 -11.70 4.41 17.94
CA TYR A 116 -11.95 4.25 16.51
C TYR A 116 -10.73 4.61 15.68
N GLU A 117 -10.41 3.78 14.72
CA GLU A 117 -9.44 4.07 13.67
C GLU A 117 -10.11 3.92 12.30
N SER A 118 -9.71 4.78 11.38
CA SER A 118 -10.09 4.67 9.97
C SER A 118 -8.84 4.63 9.10
N TYR A 119 -8.91 3.84 8.04
CA TYR A 119 -7.94 3.86 6.97
C TYR A 119 -8.67 3.72 5.65
N TRP A 120 -8.86 4.82 4.95
CA TRP A 120 -9.61 4.88 3.70
C TRP A 120 -8.68 5.26 2.55
N SER A 121 -8.91 4.67 1.40
CA SER A 121 -8.18 5.05 0.19
C SER A 121 -9.01 4.97 -1.07
N THR A 122 -8.62 5.78 -2.04
CA THR A 122 -8.97 5.58 -3.44
C THR A 122 -7.69 5.38 -4.24
N ASN A 123 -7.72 4.41 -5.14
CA ASN A 123 -6.56 3.98 -5.87
C ASN A 123 -6.85 3.95 -7.36
N LEU A 124 -5.84 4.29 -8.15
CA LEU A 124 -5.86 4.27 -9.61
C LEU A 124 -4.59 3.56 -10.08
N TRP A 125 -4.73 2.32 -10.52
CA TRP A 125 -3.62 1.47 -10.92
C TRP A 125 -3.67 1.15 -12.39
N GLN A 126 -2.61 1.42 -13.13
CA GLN A 126 -2.51 0.99 -14.52
C GLN A 126 -2.36 -0.54 -14.59
N ASN A 127 -3.24 -1.18 -15.33
CA ASN A 127 -3.15 -2.59 -15.66
C ASN A 127 -2.35 -2.78 -16.96
N THR A 128 -2.67 -1.96 -17.96
CA THR A 128 -1.92 -1.81 -19.22
C THR A 128 -1.85 -0.33 -19.57
N LYS A 129 -1.14 0.02 -20.64
CA LYS A 129 -1.11 1.41 -21.11
C LYS A 129 -2.51 1.85 -21.53
N GLY A 130 -3.07 2.82 -20.80
CA GLY A 130 -4.39 3.38 -21.05
C GLY A 130 -5.54 2.70 -20.30
N GLU A 131 -5.31 1.59 -19.61
CA GLU A 131 -6.32 0.92 -18.81
C GLU A 131 -6.02 1.09 -17.32
N TYR A 132 -7.05 1.39 -16.57
CA TYR A 132 -6.93 1.63 -15.13
C TYR A 132 -7.89 0.74 -14.34
N VAL A 133 -7.37 0.20 -13.26
CA VAL A 133 -8.16 -0.40 -12.19
C VAL A 133 -8.37 0.68 -11.14
N LYS A 134 -9.62 1.02 -10.89
CA LYS A 134 -10.02 1.95 -9.82
C LYS A 134 -10.48 1.16 -8.62
N SER A 135 -10.06 1.54 -7.43
CA SER A 135 -10.58 0.96 -6.19
C SER A 135 -10.93 2.03 -5.16
N LEU A 136 -11.93 1.70 -4.34
CA LEU A 136 -12.28 2.39 -3.11
C LEU A 136 -12.18 1.38 -1.98
N ASN A 137 -11.43 1.72 -0.95
CA ASN A 137 -11.20 0.86 0.20
C ASN A 137 -11.48 1.65 1.47
N LEU A 138 -12.28 1.09 2.37
CA LEU A 138 -12.73 1.71 3.60
C LEU A 138 -12.48 0.74 4.76
N GLY A 139 -11.35 0.87 5.41
CA GLY A 139 -11.02 0.15 6.64
C GLY A 139 -11.50 0.94 7.85
N ASN A 140 -12.21 0.29 8.75
CA ASN A 140 -12.71 0.86 9.99
C ASN A 140 -12.43 -0.12 11.12
N ARG A 141 -11.89 0.38 12.22
CA ARG A 141 -11.56 -0.39 13.41
C ARG A 141 -12.17 0.26 14.63
N PHE A 142 -12.84 -0.53 15.44
CA PHE A 142 -13.55 -0.09 16.63
C PHE A 142 -13.02 -0.83 17.85
N TYR A 143 -12.86 -0.11 18.96
CA TYR A 143 -12.44 -0.65 20.24
C TYR A 143 -13.54 -0.50 21.29
N ALA A 144 -13.88 -1.61 21.98
CA ALA A 144 -14.87 -1.63 23.05
C ALA A 144 -14.33 -2.49 24.20
N GLY A 145 -13.68 -1.85 25.17
CA GLY A 145 -12.94 -2.56 26.23
C GLY A 145 -11.84 -3.42 25.63
N ASP A 146 -11.87 -4.72 25.91
CA ASP A 146 -10.90 -5.69 25.39
C ASP A 146 -11.24 -6.22 23.99
N PHE A 147 -12.32 -5.75 23.39
CA PHE A 147 -12.76 -6.18 22.05
C PHE A 147 -12.31 -5.21 20.99
N ARG A 148 -11.87 -5.75 19.84
CA ARG A 148 -11.58 -5.06 18.62
C ARG A 148 -12.45 -5.60 17.49
N PHE A 149 -13.05 -4.72 16.70
CA PHE A 149 -13.84 -5.05 15.52
C PHE A 149 -13.24 -4.35 14.31
N ASP A 150 -12.81 -5.11 13.33
CA ASP A 150 -12.34 -4.62 12.04
C ASP A 150 -13.44 -4.83 11.01
N LEU A 151 -13.84 -3.76 10.33
CA LEU A 151 -14.82 -3.76 9.24
C LEU A 151 -14.20 -3.12 8.03
N GLU A 152 -14.05 -3.91 6.98
CA GLU A 152 -13.46 -3.47 5.74
C GLU A 152 -14.42 -3.62 4.56
N TYR A 153 -14.47 -2.59 3.73
CA TYR A 153 -15.18 -2.60 2.47
C TYR A 153 -14.23 -2.25 1.35
N SER A 154 -14.16 -3.09 0.33
CA SER A 154 -13.34 -2.84 -0.85
C SER A 154 -14.17 -3.06 -2.11
N THR A 155 -14.10 -2.12 -3.04
CA THR A 155 -14.66 -2.26 -4.37
C THR A 155 -13.62 -1.96 -5.42
N ARG A 156 -13.70 -2.64 -6.55
CA ARG A 156 -12.79 -2.49 -7.68
C ARG A 156 -13.55 -2.48 -9.00
N THR A 157 -13.22 -1.53 -9.83
CA THR A 157 -13.77 -1.42 -11.20
C THR A 157 -12.62 -1.34 -12.18
N ILE A 158 -12.70 -2.14 -13.25
CA ILE A 158 -11.76 -2.08 -14.36
C ILE A 158 -12.43 -1.25 -15.45
N GLU A 159 -11.81 -0.14 -15.84
CA GLU A 159 -12.24 0.63 -17.02
C GLU A 159 -11.46 0.11 -18.23
N TRP A 160 -12.18 -0.41 -19.19
CA TRP A 160 -11.64 -0.71 -20.51
C TRP A 160 -11.71 0.59 -21.32
N SER A 161 -10.60 1.02 -21.88
CA SER A 161 -10.60 2.07 -22.89
C SER A 161 -11.08 1.44 -24.20
N ASP A 162 -12.19 1.89 -24.71
CA ASP A 162 -12.69 1.56 -26.05
C ASP A 162 -11.71 2.04 -27.14
#